data_e58977436872eeda7978d9dc1f58ae23
#
_entry.id   e58977436872eeda7978d9dc1f58ae23
#
_cell.length_a   1.000
_cell.length_b   1.000
_cell.length_c   1.000
_cell.angle_alpha   90.00
_cell.angle_beta   90.00
_cell.angle_gamma   90.00
#
_symmetry.space_group_name_H-M   'P 1'
#
loop_
_entity.id
_entity.type
_entity.pdbx_description
1 polymer ?
#
loop_
_entity_poly.entity_id
_entity_poly.type
_entity_poly.pdbx_seq_one_letter_code
_entity_poly.pdbx_strand_id
1 'polypeptide(L)'
;MLHKASKKIWNYANMNNIFEQVEKNIDDLVAYNVDWTACASKEQLQAARAGNLKLQFFDRDVPQEWLRDIEGKKVLCLASAGGLQAPLLACAGAEVTVVDISNKMLDKDREIAKNKNLQIEIVKGNMCDLSMFSDRYFDYIINPPSLMYIPDLSLVFRECYRVLNRGGVFIMMAPNPINYVCDYVDDENGGYYKAVHRMPFCSKDYDDSDWIEYGHTMEEYLGGLVECGFLINGYVECQMDDITELYFMTRAIKN
;
A
#
# COMPACT_ATOMS: atom_id res chain seq x y z
N MET A 1 6.36 10.82 -33.25
CA MET A 1 5.70 9.50 -33.36
C MET A 1 5.56 8.95 -31.95
N LEU A 2 4.37 9.05 -31.36
CA LEU A 2 4.07 8.52 -30.05
C LEU A 2 3.97 7.00 -30.20
N HIS A 3 4.94 6.25 -29.66
CA HIS A 3 4.83 4.83 -29.52
C HIS A 3 3.66 4.55 -28.55
N LYS A 4 2.56 4.04 -29.09
CA LYS A 4 1.55 3.36 -28.27
C LYS A 4 2.25 2.17 -27.63
N ALA A 5 2.59 2.28 -26.34
CA ALA A 5 2.96 1.12 -25.55
C ALA A 5 1.78 0.14 -25.66
N SER A 6 2.03 -1.04 -26.20
CA SER A 6 1.04 -2.10 -26.24
C SER A 6 0.64 -2.41 -24.80
N LYS A 7 -0.62 -2.11 -24.42
CA LYS A 7 -1.16 -2.60 -23.15
C LYS A 7 -0.97 -4.11 -23.15
N LYS A 8 -0.07 -4.62 -22.32
CA LYS A 8 0.05 -6.06 -22.08
C LYS A 8 -1.33 -6.51 -21.63
N ILE A 9 -2.01 -7.32 -22.43
CA ILE A 9 -3.30 -7.95 -22.03
C ILE A 9 -2.91 -9.02 -21.01
N TRP A 10 -3.10 -8.71 -19.73
CA TRP A 10 -2.86 -9.66 -18.65
C TRP A 10 -3.95 -10.73 -18.68
N ASN A 11 -3.56 -11.99 -18.85
CA ASN A 11 -4.47 -13.12 -18.78
C ASN A 11 -4.69 -13.46 -17.29
N TYR A 12 -5.93 -13.56 -16.84
CA TYR A 12 -6.30 -13.90 -15.46
C TYR A 12 -5.60 -15.17 -14.92
N ALA A 13 -5.35 -16.17 -15.78
CA ALA A 13 -4.62 -17.37 -15.37
C ALA A 13 -3.16 -17.08 -14.99
N ASN A 14 -2.51 -16.14 -15.66
CA ASN A 14 -1.14 -15.72 -15.32
C ASN A 14 -1.12 -14.85 -14.04
N MET A 15 -2.20 -14.12 -13.77
CA MET A 15 -2.30 -13.28 -12.56
C MET A 15 -2.37 -14.11 -11.27
N ASN A 16 -3.07 -15.23 -11.28
CA ASN A 16 -3.13 -16.10 -10.09
C ASN A 16 -1.74 -16.62 -9.69
N ASN A 17 -0.93 -17.05 -10.65
CA ASN A 17 0.44 -17.50 -10.39
C ASN A 17 1.32 -16.37 -9.82
N ILE A 18 1.11 -15.12 -10.31
CA ILE A 18 1.81 -13.93 -9.77
C ILE A 18 1.42 -13.70 -8.31
N PHE A 19 0.13 -13.74 -7.99
CA PHE A 19 -0.36 -13.51 -6.64
C PHE A 19 0.06 -14.62 -5.66
N GLU A 20 0.12 -15.88 -6.09
CA GLU A 20 0.67 -16.99 -5.29
C GLU A 20 2.16 -16.76 -5.00
N GLN A 21 2.94 -16.27 -5.98
CA GLN A 21 4.33 -15.95 -5.77
C GLN A 21 4.51 -14.73 -4.83
N VAL A 22 3.69 -13.70 -4.99
CA VAL A 22 3.69 -12.53 -4.10
C VAL A 22 3.35 -12.94 -2.66
N GLU A 23 2.30 -13.77 -2.45
CA GLU A 23 1.96 -14.30 -1.12
C GLU A 23 3.17 -14.99 -0.49
N LYS A 24 3.83 -15.88 -1.25
CA LYS A 24 5.01 -16.60 -0.77
C LYS A 24 6.15 -15.63 -0.41
N ASN A 25 6.43 -14.66 -1.28
CA ASN A 25 7.49 -13.69 -1.04
C ASN A 25 7.25 -12.88 0.25
N ILE A 26 6.03 -12.40 0.46
CA ILE A 26 5.66 -11.66 1.68
C ILE A 26 5.73 -12.57 2.92
N ASP A 27 5.24 -13.80 2.82
CA ASP A 27 5.34 -14.78 3.91
C ASP A 27 6.79 -15.08 4.29
N ASP A 28 7.71 -15.12 3.33
CA ASP A 28 9.15 -15.33 3.59
C ASP A 28 9.75 -14.11 4.32
N LEU A 29 9.41 -12.88 3.92
CA LEU A 29 9.86 -11.66 4.62
C LEU A 29 9.39 -11.61 6.08
N VAL A 30 8.15 -12.02 6.34
CA VAL A 30 7.63 -12.12 7.72
C VAL A 30 8.47 -13.13 8.53
N ALA A 31 8.87 -14.25 7.92
CA ALA A 31 9.71 -15.25 8.57
C ALA A 31 11.12 -14.72 8.89
N TYR A 32 11.64 -13.80 8.08
CA TYR A 32 12.94 -13.15 8.32
C TYR A 32 12.87 -11.95 9.28
N ASN A 33 11.68 -11.60 9.81
CA ASN A 33 11.44 -10.48 10.74
C ASN A 33 12.00 -9.14 10.21
N VAL A 34 11.76 -8.82 8.96
CA VAL A 34 12.17 -7.52 8.40
C VAL A 34 11.46 -6.37 9.13
N ASP A 35 12.15 -5.24 9.31
CA ASP A 35 11.75 -4.14 10.20
C ASP A 35 10.34 -3.59 9.92
N TRP A 36 9.96 -3.46 8.65
CA TRP A 36 8.63 -2.95 8.27
C TRP A 36 7.47 -3.91 8.59
N THR A 37 7.76 -5.15 9.02
CA THR A 37 6.75 -6.10 9.54
C THR A 37 6.57 -6.00 11.06
N ALA A 38 7.16 -5.01 11.73
CA ALA A 38 7.05 -4.84 13.17
C ALA A 38 5.63 -4.43 13.58
N CYS A 39 5.13 -5.03 14.67
CA CYS A 39 3.83 -4.67 15.23
C CYS A 39 3.88 -3.32 15.98
N ALA A 40 2.70 -2.70 16.16
CA ALA A 40 2.56 -1.49 16.96
C ALA A 40 3.03 -1.69 18.41
N SER A 41 3.82 -0.76 18.91
CA SER A 41 4.28 -0.77 20.29
C SER A 41 3.16 -0.48 21.29
N LYS A 42 3.39 -0.81 22.55
CA LYS A 42 2.44 -0.50 23.63
C LYS A 42 2.21 1.01 23.75
N GLU A 43 3.25 1.78 23.59
CA GLU A 43 3.25 3.25 23.68
C GLU A 43 2.44 3.86 22.54
N GLN A 44 2.63 3.38 21.31
CA GLN A 44 1.85 3.79 20.13
C GLN A 44 0.35 3.49 20.31
N LEU A 45 -0.01 2.29 20.77
CA LEU A 45 -1.40 1.91 21.02
C LEU A 45 -2.04 2.78 22.13
N GLN A 46 -1.28 3.11 23.19
CA GLN A 46 -1.76 3.98 24.26
C GLN A 46 -1.97 5.41 23.78
N ALA A 47 -1.05 5.93 22.98
CA ALA A 47 -1.17 7.27 22.38
C ALA A 47 -2.40 7.36 21.46
N ALA A 48 -2.63 6.34 20.60
CA ALA A 48 -3.81 6.29 19.74
C ALA A 48 -5.12 6.29 20.54
N ARG A 49 -5.22 5.51 21.64
CA ARG A 49 -6.37 5.52 22.56
C ARG A 49 -6.61 6.86 23.24
N ALA A 50 -5.55 7.63 23.47
CA ALA A 50 -5.62 8.96 24.05
C ALA A 50 -5.95 10.08 23.03
N GLY A 51 -6.29 9.72 21.78
CA GLY A 51 -6.59 10.67 20.69
C GLY A 51 -5.35 11.20 19.96
N ASN A 52 -4.17 10.65 20.24
CA ASN A 52 -2.91 11.01 19.58
C ASN A 52 -2.50 9.90 18.57
N LEU A 53 -3.39 9.62 17.63
CA LEU A 53 -3.08 8.67 16.55
C LEU A 53 -1.95 9.21 15.69
N LYS A 54 -0.87 8.45 15.56
CA LYS A 54 0.15 8.64 14.54
C LYS A 54 0.17 7.40 13.67
N LEU A 55 -0.22 7.55 12.40
CA LEU A 55 -0.14 6.50 11.40
C LEU A 55 1.10 6.73 10.55
N GLN A 56 1.89 5.68 10.38
CA GLN A 56 3.13 5.73 9.62
C GLN A 56 3.12 4.67 8.52
N PHE A 57 3.74 5.04 7.40
CA PHE A 57 4.18 4.11 6.36
C PHE A 57 5.71 4.15 6.35
N PHE A 58 6.37 3.02 6.62
CA PHE A 58 7.77 2.99 7.00
C PHE A 58 8.01 3.97 8.18
N ASP A 59 8.93 4.91 8.05
CA ASP A 59 9.28 5.94 9.02
C ASP A 59 8.59 7.30 8.76
N ARG A 60 7.64 7.36 7.79
CA ARG A 60 6.95 8.59 7.37
C ARG A 60 5.56 8.69 7.96
N ASP A 61 5.32 9.78 8.65
CA ASP A 61 3.99 10.08 9.20
C ASP A 61 2.99 10.38 8.07
N VAL A 62 1.81 9.75 8.12
CA VAL A 62 0.65 10.20 7.35
C VAL A 62 0.22 11.57 7.91
N PRO A 63 0.02 12.61 7.07
CA PRO A 63 -0.42 13.92 7.55
C PRO A 63 -1.66 13.81 8.43
N GLN A 64 -1.61 14.39 9.63
CA GLN A 64 -2.65 14.26 10.65
C GLN A 64 -4.02 14.76 10.16
N GLU A 65 -4.02 15.81 9.34
CA GLU A 65 -5.23 16.35 8.73
C GLU A 65 -5.91 15.41 7.73
N TRP A 66 -5.22 14.35 7.29
CA TRP A 66 -5.78 13.32 6.39
C TRP A 66 -6.61 12.29 7.16
N LEU A 67 -6.40 12.17 8.47
CA LEU A 67 -7.01 11.17 9.36
C LEU A 67 -8.04 11.80 10.33
N ARG A 68 -8.57 12.97 9.98
CA ARG A 68 -9.57 13.64 10.82
C ARG A 68 -10.83 12.80 10.96
N ASP A 69 -11.41 12.83 12.15
CA ASP A 69 -12.70 12.19 12.46
C ASP A 69 -12.70 10.67 12.19
N ILE A 70 -11.57 9.99 12.50
CA ILE A 70 -11.43 8.56 12.28
C ILE A 70 -12.29 7.71 13.25
N GLU A 71 -12.64 8.24 14.41
CA GLU A 71 -13.47 7.57 15.42
C GLU A 71 -14.85 7.21 14.84
N GLY A 72 -15.27 5.97 15.01
CA GLY A 72 -16.54 5.44 14.49
C GLY A 72 -16.59 5.27 12.97
N LYS A 73 -15.49 5.51 12.24
CA LYS A 73 -15.41 5.30 10.79
C LYS A 73 -15.07 3.85 10.45
N LYS A 74 -15.66 3.37 9.37
CA LYS A 74 -15.30 2.09 8.77
C LYS A 74 -14.04 2.24 7.93
N VAL A 75 -12.97 1.60 8.38
CA VAL A 75 -11.65 1.72 7.78
C VAL A 75 -11.19 0.37 7.23
N LEU A 76 -10.87 0.34 5.95
CA LEU A 76 -10.21 -0.79 5.31
C LEU A 76 -8.68 -0.57 5.34
N CYS A 77 -7.96 -1.41 6.06
CA CYS A 77 -6.51 -1.56 5.95
C CYS A 77 -6.21 -2.56 4.84
N LEU A 78 -5.79 -2.07 3.68
CA LEU A 78 -5.60 -2.85 2.45
C LEU A 78 -4.11 -3.15 2.25
N ALA A 79 -3.75 -4.44 2.16
CA ALA A 79 -2.36 -4.92 2.17
C ALA A 79 -1.60 -4.31 3.35
N SER A 80 -2.12 -4.54 4.53
CA SER A 80 -1.61 -3.98 5.79
C SER A 80 -0.30 -4.63 6.19
N ALA A 81 0.59 -3.87 6.77
CA ALA A 81 1.90 -4.36 7.22
C ALA A 81 1.85 -5.20 8.52
N GLY A 82 0.82 -5.99 8.75
CA GLY A 82 0.73 -7.00 9.81
C GLY A 82 0.94 -6.47 11.25
N GLY A 83 -0.13 -6.02 11.90
CA GLY A 83 -0.10 -5.63 13.30
C GLY A 83 0.36 -4.20 13.60
N LEU A 84 0.47 -3.32 12.60
CA LEU A 84 0.85 -1.92 12.80
C LEU A 84 -0.34 -0.97 12.60
N GLN A 85 -0.80 -0.77 11.37
CA GLN A 85 -1.82 0.25 11.07
C GLN A 85 -3.18 -0.09 11.67
N ALA A 86 -3.65 -1.31 11.48
CA ALA A 86 -4.98 -1.71 11.92
C ALA A 86 -5.18 -1.64 13.45
N PRO A 87 -4.24 -2.12 14.30
CA PRO A 87 -4.36 -1.96 15.74
C PRO A 87 -4.34 -0.50 16.21
N LEU A 88 -3.56 0.38 15.54
CA LEU A 88 -3.52 1.81 15.87
C LEU A 88 -4.87 2.48 15.57
N LEU A 89 -5.45 2.19 14.39
CA LEU A 89 -6.75 2.71 13.97
C LEU A 89 -7.88 2.19 14.87
N ALA A 90 -7.85 0.90 15.24
CA ALA A 90 -8.82 0.33 16.18
C ALA A 90 -8.69 0.97 17.58
N CYS A 91 -7.47 1.26 18.05
CA CYS A 91 -7.25 1.99 19.29
C CYS A 91 -7.75 3.45 19.23
N ALA A 92 -7.74 4.07 18.05
CA ALA A 92 -8.30 5.40 17.82
C ALA A 92 -9.84 5.40 17.64
N GLY A 93 -10.49 4.25 17.81
CA GLY A 93 -11.96 4.13 17.80
C GLY A 93 -12.56 3.84 16.41
N ALA A 94 -11.77 3.51 15.41
CA ALA A 94 -12.28 3.09 14.10
C ALA A 94 -12.86 1.67 14.11
N GLU A 95 -13.84 1.40 13.24
CA GLU A 95 -14.29 0.05 12.89
C GLU A 95 -13.37 -0.50 11.77
N VAL A 96 -12.42 -1.36 12.13
CA VAL A 96 -11.32 -1.75 11.25
C VAL A 96 -11.55 -3.12 10.62
N THR A 97 -11.40 -3.18 9.29
CA THR A 97 -11.28 -4.42 8.52
C THR A 97 -9.88 -4.45 7.88
N VAL A 98 -9.19 -5.57 7.98
CA VAL A 98 -7.89 -5.82 7.31
C VAL A 98 -8.09 -6.80 6.18
N VAL A 99 -7.58 -6.47 5.00
CA VAL A 99 -7.46 -7.39 3.87
C VAL A 99 -6.00 -7.52 3.47
N ASP A 100 -5.50 -8.73 3.46
CA ASP A 100 -4.14 -9.04 3.00
C ASP A 100 -4.10 -10.41 2.32
N ILE A 101 -3.16 -10.57 1.41
CA ILE A 101 -2.93 -11.84 0.70
C ILE A 101 -2.12 -12.81 1.56
N SER A 102 -1.25 -12.31 2.44
CA SER A 102 -0.36 -13.10 3.30
C SER A 102 -1.06 -13.57 4.57
N ASN A 103 -1.10 -14.89 4.76
CA ASN A 103 -1.59 -15.45 6.02
C ASN A 103 -0.72 -15.07 7.21
N LYS A 104 0.60 -15.02 7.05
CA LYS A 104 1.53 -14.67 8.15
C LYS A 104 1.38 -13.21 8.58
N MET A 105 1.10 -12.30 7.65
CA MET A 105 0.77 -10.91 7.99
C MET A 105 -0.54 -10.83 8.78
N LEU A 106 -1.58 -11.54 8.33
CA LEU A 106 -2.87 -11.59 9.02
C LEU A 106 -2.79 -12.26 10.39
N ASP A 107 -1.90 -13.24 10.60
CA ASP A 107 -1.69 -13.87 11.90
C ASP A 107 -1.13 -12.88 12.92
N LYS A 108 -0.27 -11.94 12.51
CA LYS A 108 0.19 -10.86 13.40
C LYS A 108 -0.97 -9.96 13.85
N ASP A 109 -1.89 -9.61 12.93
CA ASP A 109 -3.08 -8.84 13.30
C ASP A 109 -4.02 -9.62 14.23
N ARG A 110 -4.20 -10.92 14.00
CA ARG A 110 -4.97 -11.81 14.91
C ARG A 110 -4.37 -11.85 16.31
N GLU A 111 -3.05 -12.00 16.39
CA GLU A 111 -2.33 -12.07 17.64
C GLU A 111 -2.44 -10.76 18.43
N ILE A 112 -2.16 -9.61 17.81
CA ILE A 112 -2.23 -8.33 18.50
C ILE A 112 -3.67 -7.97 18.87
N ALA A 113 -4.65 -8.24 18.01
CA ALA A 113 -6.06 -8.02 18.29
C ALA A 113 -6.50 -8.83 19.52
N LYS A 114 -6.15 -10.11 19.59
CA LYS A 114 -6.41 -10.99 20.75
C LYS A 114 -5.73 -10.46 22.01
N ASN A 115 -4.43 -10.16 21.95
CA ASN A 115 -3.62 -9.75 23.10
C ASN A 115 -4.02 -8.38 23.67
N LYS A 116 -4.60 -7.51 22.84
CA LYS A 116 -5.02 -6.15 23.23
C LYS A 116 -6.53 -5.97 23.30
N ASN A 117 -7.29 -7.06 23.12
CA ASN A 117 -8.76 -7.07 23.11
C ASN A 117 -9.33 -6.02 22.13
N LEU A 118 -8.81 -6.01 20.91
CA LEU A 118 -9.27 -5.13 19.82
C LEU A 118 -10.24 -5.88 18.93
N GLN A 119 -11.27 -5.18 18.46
CA GLN A 119 -12.18 -5.71 17.45
C GLN A 119 -11.65 -5.30 16.07
N ILE A 120 -11.08 -6.26 15.34
CA ILE A 120 -10.57 -6.07 13.98
C ILE A 120 -11.11 -7.23 13.15
N GLU A 121 -11.83 -6.93 12.08
CA GLU A 121 -12.22 -7.92 11.08
C GLU A 121 -11.00 -8.25 10.20
N ILE A 122 -10.66 -9.54 10.09
CA ILE A 122 -9.44 -9.98 9.41
C ILE A 122 -9.82 -10.93 8.28
N VAL A 123 -9.59 -10.50 7.05
CA VAL A 123 -10.00 -11.19 5.82
C VAL A 123 -8.78 -11.50 4.96
N LYS A 124 -8.61 -12.76 4.58
CA LYS A 124 -7.65 -13.10 3.52
C LYS A 124 -8.26 -12.74 2.17
N GLY A 125 -7.56 -11.94 1.39
CA GLY A 125 -8.05 -11.50 0.08
C GLY A 125 -6.99 -10.81 -0.76
N ASN A 126 -7.32 -10.64 -2.03
CA ASN A 126 -6.49 -9.92 -2.99
C ASN A 126 -7.05 -8.50 -3.17
N MET A 127 -6.19 -7.49 -3.13
CA MET A 127 -6.61 -6.10 -3.31
C MET A 127 -7.22 -5.79 -4.69
N CYS A 128 -7.01 -6.66 -5.67
CA CYS A 128 -7.63 -6.57 -6.99
C CYS A 128 -9.09 -7.07 -7.04
N ASP A 129 -9.56 -7.75 -5.97
CA ASP A 129 -10.91 -8.29 -5.86
C ASP A 129 -11.42 -8.10 -4.43
N LEU A 130 -12.23 -7.08 -4.22
CA LEU A 130 -12.90 -6.79 -2.96
C LEU A 130 -14.40 -7.14 -3.03
N SER A 131 -14.80 -8.09 -3.88
CA SER A 131 -16.19 -8.49 -4.09
C SER A 131 -16.88 -9.02 -2.82
N MET A 132 -16.12 -9.41 -1.79
CA MET A 132 -16.63 -9.75 -0.48
C MET A 132 -17.30 -8.56 0.24
N PHE A 133 -17.03 -7.32 -0.18
CA PHE A 133 -17.63 -6.12 0.37
C PHE A 133 -18.63 -5.49 -0.61
N SER A 134 -19.71 -4.96 -0.05
CA SER A 134 -20.70 -4.20 -0.83
C SER A 134 -20.13 -2.86 -1.30
N ASP A 135 -20.74 -2.30 -2.33
CA ASP A 135 -20.48 -0.93 -2.76
C ASP A 135 -20.74 0.05 -1.62
N ARG A 136 -19.90 1.07 -1.50
CA ARG A 136 -20.07 2.16 -0.54
C ARG A 136 -20.19 1.66 0.90
N TYR A 137 -19.19 0.90 1.33
CA TYR A 137 -19.14 0.30 2.66
C TYR A 137 -18.14 0.98 3.60
N PHE A 138 -16.99 1.45 3.08
CA PHE A 138 -15.92 2.04 3.87
C PHE A 138 -15.89 3.57 3.76
N ASP A 139 -15.47 4.23 4.85
CA ASP A 139 -15.22 5.66 4.88
C ASP A 139 -13.76 5.98 4.55
N TYR A 140 -12.85 5.08 4.91
CA TYR A 140 -11.42 5.20 4.63
C TYR A 140 -10.85 3.89 4.09
N ILE A 141 -9.89 4.02 3.18
CA ILE A 141 -8.97 2.94 2.80
C ILE A 141 -7.56 3.44 3.06
N ILE A 142 -6.78 2.62 3.79
CA ILE A 142 -5.38 2.86 4.13
C ILE A 142 -4.55 1.78 3.45
N ASN A 143 -3.65 2.20 2.56
CA ASN A 143 -2.83 1.29 1.78
C ASN A 143 -1.34 1.70 1.88
N PRO A 144 -0.56 1.01 2.73
CA PRO A 144 0.89 1.19 2.78
C PRO A 144 1.54 0.71 1.48
N PRO A 145 2.86 0.89 1.30
CA PRO A 145 3.55 0.49 0.08
C PRO A 145 3.34 -0.99 -0.26
N SER A 146 2.55 -1.26 -1.29
CA SER A 146 2.18 -2.61 -1.73
C SER A 146 1.77 -2.64 -3.20
N LEU A 147 1.50 -1.47 -3.81
CA LEU A 147 1.04 -1.37 -5.19
C LEU A 147 2.08 -1.85 -6.21
N MET A 148 3.36 -1.87 -5.84
CA MET A 148 4.43 -2.44 -6.65
C MET A 148 4.27 -3.96 -6.89
N TYR A 149 3.46 -4.66 -6.12
CA TYR A 149 3.21 -6.09 -6.34
C TYR A 149 2.05 -6.37 -7.30
N ILE A 150 1.42 -5.33 -7.83
CA ILE A 150 0.24 -5.42 -8.69
C ILE A 150 0.60 -5.05 -10.12
N PRO A 151 0.36 -5.93 -11.10
CA PRO A 151 0.70 -5.65 -12.50
C PRO A 151 -0.23 -4.65 -13.19
N ASP A 152 -1.47 -4.48 -12.71
CA ASP A 152 -2.48 -3.54 -13.26
C ASP A 152 -3.20 -2.81 -12.13
N LEU A 153 -2.78 -1.58 -11.85
CA LEU A 153 -3.33 -0.75 -10.78
C LEU A 153 -4.80 -0.40 -10.99
N SER A 154 -5.29 -0.43 -12.23
CA SER A 154 -6.69 -0.10 -12.53
C SER A 154 -7.68 -1.05 -11.85
N LEU A 155 -7.27 -2.29 -11.58
CA LEU A 155 -8.08 -3.27 -10.84
C LEU A 155 -8.27 -2.82 -9.39
N VAL A 156 -7.17 -2.45 -8.73
CA VAL A 156 -7.18 -1.99 -7.33
C VAL A 156 -7.98 -0.70 -7.20
N PHE A 157 -7.71 0.30 -8.05
CA PHE A 157 -8.37 1.61 -7.95
C PHE A 157 -9.87 1.55 -8.20
N ARG A 158 -10.33 0.69 -9.13
CA ARG A 158 -11.77 0.45 -9.35
C ARG A 158 -12.45 -0.17 -8.14
N GLU A 159 -11.83 -1.19 -7.53
CA GLU A 159 -12.36 -1.82 -6.33
C GLU A 159 -12.35 -0.87 -5.13
N CYS A 160 -11.24 -0.14 -4.89
CA CYS A 160 -11.19 0.90 -3.86
C CYS A 160 -12.28 1.97 -4.07
N TYR A 161 -12.46 2.43 -5.31
CA TYR A 161 -13.52 3.39 -5.62
C TYR A 161 -14.91 2.80 -5.37
N ARG A 162 -15.15 1.55 -5.77
CA ARG A 162 -16.44 0.88 -5.59
C ARG A 162 -16.83 0.77 -4.13
N VAL A 163 -15.92 0.26 -3.28
CA VAL A 163 -16.23 -0.02 -1.87
C VAL A 163 -16.22 1.22 -0.96
N LEU A 164 -15.61 2.34 -1.38
CA LEU A 164 -15.66 3.59 -0.63
C LEU A 164 -17.03 4.24 -0.69
N ASN A 165 -17.45 4.86 0.41
CA ASN A 165 -18.58 5.76 0.49
C ASN A 165 -18.35 7.02 -0.37
N ARG A 166 -19.41 7.76 -0.72
CA ARG A 166 -19.24 9.12 -1.25
C ARG A 166 -18.59 10.01 -0.18
N GLY A 167 -17.59 10.78 -0.59
CA GLY A 167 -16.74 11.54 0.33
C GLY A 167 -15.72 10.68 1.07
N GLY A 168 -15.72 9.37 0.85
CA GLY A 168 -14.74 8.45 1.44
C GLY A 168 -13.33 8.70 0.91
N VAL A 169 -12.34 8.39 1.73
CA VAL A 169 -10.94 8.77 1.53
C VAL A 169 -10.08 7.54 1.26
N PHE A 170 -9.27 7.60 0.23
CA PHE A 170 -8.21 6.63 -0.06
C PHE A 170 -6.85 7.29 0.19
N ILE A 171 -6.11 6.76 1.15
CA ILE A 171 -4.73 7.16 1.46
C ILE A 171 -3.83 6.01 1.05
N MET A 172 -2.90 6.27 0.14
CA MET A 172 -1.90 5.30 -0.27
C MET A 172 -0.49 5.89 -0.23
N MET A 173 0.49 5.01 -0.05
CA MET A 173 1.90 5.29 -0.34
C MET A 173 2.38 4.36 -1.44
N ALA A 174 3.13 4.88 -2.38
CA ALA A 174 3.67 4.12 -3.50
C ALA A 174 5.11 4.55 -3.83
N PRO A 175 5.91 3.65 -4.44
CA PRO A 175 7.25 4.01 -4.90
C PRO A 175 7.20 5.09 -5.97
N ASN A 176 8.11 6.06 -5.88
CA ASN A 176 8.35 6.99 -6.97
C ASN A 176 8.94 6.21 -8.17
N PRO A 177 8.49 6.44 -9.42
CA PRO A 177 9.04 5.79 -10.60
C PRO A 177 10.57 5.85 -10.73
N ILE A 178 11.20 6.90 -10.20
CA ILE A 178 12.67 7.03 -10.20
C ILE A 178 13.36 5.85 -9.53
N ASN A 179 12.72 5.24 -8.53
CA ASN A 179 13.21 4.07 -7.80
C ASN A 179 13.43 2.84 -8.70
N TYR A 180 12.72 2.80 -9.84
CA TYR A 180 12.82 1.71 -10.83
C TYR A 180 13.58 2.11 -12.10
N VAL A 181 13.78 3.40 -12.32
CA VAL A 181 14.48 3.89 -13.52
C VAL A 181 15.99 3.92 -13.30
N CYS A 182 16.42 4.17 -12.06
CA CYS A 182 17.82 4.43 -11.75
C CYS A 182 18.44 3.34 -10.89
N ASP A 183 19.65 2.93 -11.24
CA ASP A 183 20.55 2.19 -10.36
C ASP A 183 21.53 3.15 -9.68
N TYR A 184 21.85 2.86 -8.42
CA TYR A 184 22.97 3.53 -7.74
C TYR A 184 24.29 2.94 -8.23
N VAL A 185 25.17 3.81 -8.70
CA VAL A 185 26.53 3.44 -9.14
C VAL A 185 27.52 4.06 -8.16
N ASP A 186 28.21 3.21 -7.43
CA ASP A 186 29.27 3.63 -6.54
C ASP A 186 30.55 3.93 -7.31
N ASP A 187 31.20 5.05 -7.03
CA ASP A 187 32.48 5.42 -7.61
C ASP A 187 33.40 6.09 -6.57
N GLU A 188 34.65 6.34 -6.97
CA GLU A 188 35.67 6.95 -6.10
C GLU A 188 35.34 8.40 -5.65
N ASN A 189 34.29 9.02 -6.20
CA ASN A 189 33.82 10.38 -5.84
C ASN A 189 32.54 10.37 -4.98
N GLY A 190 32.04 9.19 -4.56
CA GLY A 190 30.90 9.07 -3.66
C GLY A 190 29.62 8.53 -4.31
N GLY A 191 29.68 8.13 -5.57
CA GLY A 191 28.57 7.49 -6.27
C GLY A 191 27.52 8.47 -6.86
N TYR A 192 26.66 7.92 -7.71
CA TYR A 192 25.59 8.67 -8.38
C TYR A 192 24.46 7.74 -8.86
N TYR A 193 23.27 8.29 -9.09
CA TYR A 193 22.18 7.56 -9.72
C TYR A 193 22.25 7.65 -11.24
N LYS A 194 22.16 6.51 -11.91
CA LYS A 194 22.19 6.39 -13.36
C LYS A 194 20.90 5.78 -13.87
N ALA A 195 20.21 6.45 -14.79
CA ALA A 195 19.04 5.90 -15.46
C ALA A 195 19.45 4.74 -16.38
N VAL A 196 18.96 3.54 -16.10
CA VAL A 196 19.33 2.29 -16.80
C VAL A 196 18.11 1.48 -17.25
N HIS A 197 16.95 1.66 -16.62
CA HIS A 197 15.73 0.91 -16.92
C HIS A 197 14.67 1.78 -17.58
N ARG A 198 13.71 1.14 -18.22
CA ARG A 198 12.57 1.80 -18.87
C ARG A 198 11.29 1.50 -18.10
N MET A 199 10.38 2.48 -18.11
CA MET A 199 9.04 2.31 -17.58
C MET A 199 8.04 1.86 -18.68
N PRO A 200 7.03 1.05 -18.36
CA PRO A 200 6.83 0.39 -17.07
C PRO A 200 7.90 -0.68 -16.81
N PHE A 201 8.28 -0.85 -15.55
CA PHE A 201 9.30 -1.79 -15.11
C PHE A 201 8.65 -3.10 -14.61
N CYS A 202 9.36 -4.22 -14.80
CA CYS A 202 9.07 -5.49 -14.13
C CYS A 202 10.40 -6.13 -13.74
N SER A 203 10.58 -6.52 -12.48
CA SER A 203 11.82 -7.11 -11.98
C SER A 203 12.21 -8.36 -12.77
N LYS A 204 11.24 -9.17 -13.18
CA LYS A 204 11.46 -10.38 -13.99
C LYS A 204 12.05 -10.15 -15.39
N ASP A 205 12.04 -8.91 -15.86
CA ASP A 205 12.68 -8.56 -17.14
C ASP A 205 14.21 -8.35 -16.97
N TYR A 206 14.72 -8.29 -15.72
CA TYR A 206 16.10 -7.92 -15.39
C TYR A 206 16.84 -8.94 -14.51
N ASP A 207 16.12 -9.74 -13.72
CA ASP A 207 16.71 -10.78 -12.90
C ASP A 207 15.83 -12.05 -12.83
N ASP A 208 16.48 -13.18 -12.54
CA ASP A 208 15.83 -14.49 -12.41
C ASP A 208 15.35 -14.77 -10.96
N SER A 209 15.39 -13.78 -10.06
CA SER A 209 14.92 -13.97 -8.69
C SER A 209 13.44 -14.30 -8.65
N ASP A 210 12.98 -14.97 -7.60
CA ASP A 210 11.55 -15.20 -7.38
C ASP A 210 10.80 -13.94 -6.89
N TRP A 211 11.51 -12.84 -6.65
CA TRP A 211 10.93 -11.58 -6.23
C TRP A 211 10.27 -10.85 -7.40
N ILE A 212 9.00 -10.49 -7.24
CA ILE A 212 8.23 -9.82 -8.30
C ILE A 212 7.87 -8.41 -7.85
N GLU A 213 8.34 -7.42 -8.60
CA GLU A 213 7.93 -6.01 -8.47
C GLU A 213 7.64 -5.40 -9.84
N TYR A 214 6.69 -4.47 -9.84
CA TYR A 214 6.29 -3.66 -10.98
C TYR A 214 6.54 -2.19 -10.68
N GLY A 215 7.36 -1.54 -11.50
CA GLY A 215 7.49 -0.08 -11.48
C GLY A 215 6.41 0.53 -12.36
N HIS A 216 5.57 1.35 -11.76
CA HIS A 216 4.49 2.07 -12.44
C HIS A 216 4.88 3.51 -12.71
N THR A 217 4.34 4.09 -13.78
CA THR A 217 4.51 5.51 -14.09
C THR A 217 3.61 6.38 -13.20
N MET A 218 3.92 7.67 -13.09
CA MET A 218 3.02 8.62 -12.42
C MET A 218 1.66 8.72 -13.12
N GLU A 219 1.60 8.47 -14.43
CA GLU A 219 0.34 8.38 -15.18
C GLU A 219 -0.51 7.20 -14.70
N GLU A 220 0.11 6.02 -14.47
CA GLU A 220 -0.60 4.85 -13.93
C GLU A 220 -1.05 5.09 -12.49
N TYR A 221 -0.23 5.71 -11.63
CA TYR A 221 -0.62 6.04 -10.26
C TYR A 221 -1.67 7.16 -10.20
N LEU A 222 -1.30 8.38 -10.56
CA LEU A 222 -2.17 9.55 -10.36
C LEU A 222 -3.25 9.63 -11.43
N GLY A 223 -2.92 9.37 -12.70
CA GLY A 223 -3.87 9.30 -13.79
C GLY A 223 -4.91 8.21 -13.57
N GLY A 224 -4.48 7.02 -13.12
CA GLY A 224 -5.38 5.91 -12.81
C GLY A 224 -6.40 6.24 -11.71
N LEU A 225 -6.00 6.96 -10.66
CA LEU A 225 -6.93 7.47 -9.65
C LEU A 225 -7.97 8.42 -10.25
N VAL A 226 -7.51 9.38 -11.06
CA VAL A 226 -8.40 10.36 -11.73
C VAL A 226 -9.35 9.69 -12.71
N GLU A 227 -8.88 8.74 -13.50
CA GLU A 227 -9.71 7.95 -14.43
C GLU A 227 -10.80 7.15 -13.72
N CYS A 228 -10.53 6.66 -12.50
CA CYS A 228 -11.53 6.00 -11.65
C CYS A 228 -12.55 6.97 -11.02
N GLY A 229 -12.32 8.29 -11.11
CA GLY A 229 -13.21 9.32 -10.58
C GLY A 229 -12.80 9.87 -9.20
N PHE A 230 -11.63 9.55 -8.70
CA PHE A 230 -11.09 10.15 -7.50
C PHE A 230 -10.67 11.62 -7.72
N LEU A 231 -10.88 12.45 -6.71
CA LEU A 231 -10.29 13.77 -6.58
C LEU A 231 -9.06 13.68 -5.68
N ILE A 232 -7.88 13.86 -6.23
CA ILE A 232 -6.63 13.93 -5.46
C ILE A 232 -6.57 15.31 -4.82
N ASN A 233 -6.58 15.37 -3.48
CA ASN A 233 -6.52 16.62 -2.72
C ASN A 233 -5.43 16.65 -1.65
N GLY A 234 -4.52 15.70 -1.69
CA GLY A 234 -3.30 15.65 -0.90
C GLY A 234 -2.21 14.88 -1.60
N TYR A 235 -1.00 15.40 -1.56
CA TYR A 235 0.19 14.79 -2.12
C TYR A 235 1.41 15.17 -1.28
N VAL A 236 2.24 14.20 -0.93
CA VAL A 236 3.48 14.41 -0.18
C VAL A 236 4.54 13.49 -0.77
N GLU A 237 5.71 14.02 -1.06
CA GLU A 237 6.90 13.24 -1.37
C GLU A 237 7.59 12.82 -0.08
N CYS A 238 8.12 11.61 -0.08
CA CYS A 238 8.72 10.98 1.10
C CYS A 238 10.18 10.69 0.81
N GLN A 239 11.04 11.58 1.31
CA GLN A 239 12.49 11.39 1.22
C GLN A 239 12.91 10.20 2.08
N MET A 240 13.55 9.23 1.46
CA MET A 240 14.03 8.01 2.13
C MET A 240 15.55 8.01 2.28
N ASP A 241 16.24 8.88 1.52
CA ASP A 241 17.69 9.11 1.63
C ASP A 241 18.02 10.61 1.41
N ASP A 242 19.28 10.96 1.45
CA ASP A 242 19.75 12.36 1.29
C ASP A 242 19.68 12.87 -0.17
N ILE A 243 19.31 12.01 -1.13
CA ILE A 243 19.44 12.30 -2.56
C ILE A 243 18.08 12.32 -3.26
N THR A 244 17.17 11.37 -2.93
CA THR A 244 15.93 11.18 -3.70
C THR A 244 14.69 11.02 -2.82
N GLU A 245 13.56 11.46 -3.36
CA GLU A 245 12.22 11.18 -2.86
C GLU A 245 11.76 9.83 -3.43
N LEU A 246 12.11 8.72 -2.74
CA LEU A 246 11.87 7.36 -3.23
C LEU A 246 10.40 6.92 -3.17
N TYR A 247 9.57 7.60 -2.37
CA TYR A 247 8.15 7.29 -2.23
C TYR A 247 7.32 8.57 -2.26
N PHE A 248 6.02 8.41 -2.49
CA PHE A 248 5.05 9.48 -2.33
C PHE A 248 3.77 8.95 -1.68
N MET A 249 3.06 9.83 -0.99
CA MET A 249 1.73 9.56 -0.45
C MET A 249 0.69 10.42 -1.16
N THR A 250 -0.50 9.87 -1.37
CA THR A 250 -1.64 10.62 -1.86
C THR A 250 -2.84 10.47 -0.93
N ARG A 251 -3.66 11.52 -0.88
CA ARG A 251 -5.01 11.51 -0.36
C ARG A 251 -5.97 11.75 -1.51
N ALA A 252 -6.81 10.77 -1.80
CA ALA A 252 -7.81 10.83 -2.86
C ALA A 252 -9.21 10.67 -2.28
N ILE A 253 -10.18 11.44 -2.75
CA ILE A 253 -11.57 11.45 -2.28
C ILE A 253 -12.48 10.91 -3.37
N LYS A 254 -13.41 10.03 -3.01
CA LYS A 254 -14.50 9.60 -3.88
C LYS A 254 -15.59 10.66 -3.94
N ASN A 255 -15.85 11.19 -5.13
CA ASN A 255 -16.95 12.13 -5.38
C ASN A 255 -18.34 11.47 -5.39
#